data_063401e4f864a60a6b13cc0ad488e3ae
#
_entry.id   063401e4f864a60a6b13cc0ad488e3ae
#
_cell.length_a   1.000
_cell.length_b   1.000
_cell.length_c   1.000
_cell.angle_alpha   90.00
_cell.angle_beta   90.00
_cell.angle_gamma   90.00
#
_symmetry.space_group_name_H-M   'P 1'
#
loop_
_entity.id
_entity.type
_entity.pdbx_description
1 polymer ?
#
loop_
_entity_poly.entity_id
_entity_poly.type
_entity_poly.pdbx_seq_one_letter_code
_entity_poly.pdbx_strand_id
1 'polypeptide(L)'
;GVGGGGGNAINRMIEEGVSGVEFIAANTDVQALRSSKADTVIQLGPKLTRGLGAGAQPEVGKRAAEESAETVSQALEGSDMIFITAGMGGGTGTGAAPVIAQIAKELGALTVGVVTRPFGFEGSKRSYFATEGIEALRANVDTLLIISNNNLLEIVDKKTPLTEALREADNVLRQGVQGVTDLITNPGMINLDFADVKTVMENKGDALMGIGVATGEERVIEATRKAIYSPLLETTIEGAENVLLNVTGGMDMSLIEAQDASEIVIQAAGNDVNIMLGTAIDPNLKDEIRVTVVATGVA
;
A
#
# COMPACT_ATOMS: atom_id res chain seq x y z
N GLY A 1 3.84 1.47 9.45
CA GLY A 1 3.73 2.90 9.06
C GLY A 1 4.95 3.67 9.50
N VAL A 2 5.58 4.34 8.56
CA VAL A 2 6.80 5.10 8.83
C VAL A 2 6.55 6.59 8.63
N GLY A 3 6.87 7.40 9.63
CA GLY A 3 6.65 8.84 9.62
C GLY A 3 5.19 9.23 9.79
N GLY A 4 4.87 10.50 9.55
CA GLY A 4 3.52 11.03 9.76
C GLY A 4 2.48 10.43 8.83
N GLY A 5 2.74 10.40 7.53
CA GLY A 5 1.82 9.82 6.54
C GLY A 5 1.60 8.33 6.76
N GLY A 6 2.68 7.58 7.02
CA GLY A 6 2.59 6.16 7.32
C GLY A 6 1.80 5.89 8.60
N GLY A 7 2.04 6.68 9.64
CA GLY A 7 1.30 6.59 10.90
C GLY A 7 -0.20 6.86 10.73
N ASN A 8 -0.55 7.85 9.93
CA ASN A 8 -1.95 8.17 9.63
C ASN A 8 -2.61 7.02 8.86
N ALA A 9 -1.90 6.42 7.91
CA ALA A 9 -2.41 5.27 7.16
C ALA A 9 -2.68 4.08 8.08
N ILE A 10 -1.79 3.79 9.01
CA ILE A 10 -1.96 2.72 10.02
C ILE A 10 -3.19 2.99 10.89
N ASN A 11 -3.36 4.21 11.38
CA ASN A 11 -4.53 4.57 12.18
C ASN A 11 -5.82 4.36 11.37
N ARG A 12 -5.81 4.72 10.09
CA ARG A 12 -6.97 4.50 9.21
C ARG A 12 -7.28 3.02 9.02
N MET A 13 -6.26 2.19 8.85
CA MET A 13 -6.44 0.74 8.74
C MET A 13 -7.09 0.17 9.99
N ILE A 14 -6.66 0.60 11.16
CA ILE A 14 -7.21 0.15 12.44
C ILE A 14 -8.65 0.61 12.59
N GLU A 15 -8.94 1.87 12.27
CA GLU A 15 -10.31 2.43 12.33
C GLU A 15 -11.28 1.69 11.39
N GLU A 16 -10.80 1.26 10.23
CA GLU A 16 -11.60 0.53 9.24
C GLU A 16 -11.69 -0.97 9.54
N GLY A 17 -11.08 -1.43 10.62
CA GLY A 17 -11.20 -2.82 11.05
C GLY A 17 -10.36 -3.81 10.26
N VAL A 18 -9.29 -3.38 9.62
CA VAL A 18 -8.37 -4.29 8.95
C VAL A 18 -7.78 -5.25 10.00
N SER A 19 -7.94 -6.54 9.76
CA SER A 19 -7.53 -7.58 10.70
C SER A 19 -6.54 -8.57 10.06
N GLY A 20 -5.95 -9.42 10.90
CA GLY A 20 -5.01 -10.45 10.43
C GLY A 20 -3.60 -9.91 10.19
N VAL A 21 -3.34 -8.65 10.55
CA VAL A 21 -2.02 -8.03 10.46
C VAL A 21 -1.64 -7.40 11.79
N GLU A 22 -0.37 -7.35 12.08
CA GLU A 22 0.16 -6.63 13.24
C GLU A 22 0.56 -5.23 12.80
N PHE A 23 0.10 -4.23 13.53
CA PHE A 23 0.37 -2.84 13.19
C PHE A 23 1.52 -2.28 14.00
N ILE A 24 2.49 -1.68 13.31
CA ILE A 24 3.67 -1.07 13.91
C ILE A 24 3.80 0.35 13.37
N ALA A 25 3.90 1.33 14.26
CA ALA A 25 4.16 2.72 13.89
C ALA A 25 5.57 3.10 14.30
N ALA A 26 6.36 3.61 13.35
CA ALA A 26 7.72 4.05 13.57
C ALA A 26 7.85 5.53 13.19
N ASN A 27 8.37 6.35 14.10
CA ASN A 27 8.52 7.77 13.85
C ASN A 27 9.63 8.36 14.73
N THR A 28 10.19 9.48 14.30
CA THR A 28 11.12 10.29 15.09
C THR A 28 10.37 11.25 16.00
N ASP A 29 9.10 11.54 15.69
CA ASP A 29 8.26 12.47 16.44
C ASP A 29 7.44 11.72 17.49
N VAL A 30 7.77 11.97 18.77
CA VAL A 30 7.11 11.32 19.91
C VAL A 30 5.63 11.73 20.02
N GLN A 31 5.30 12.98 19.67
CA GLN A 31 3.90 13.44 19.73
C GLN A 31 3.02 12.66 18.74
N ALA A 32 3.54 12.44 17.54
CA ALA A 32 2.83 11.63 16.54
C ALA A 32 2.62 10.19 17.02
N LEU A 33 3.62 9.61 17.69
CA LEU A 33 3.52 8.27 18.23
C LEU A 33 2.50 8.15 19.36
N ARG A 34 2.31 9.20 20.16
CA ARG A 34 1.30 9.22 21.22
C ARG A 34 -0.12 9.12 20.68
N SER A 35 -0.34 9.61 19.47
CA SER A 35 -1.64 9.56 18.79
C SER A 35 -1.84 8.26 18.02
N SER A 36 -0.86 7.40 17.97
CA SER A 36 -0.92 6.16 17.19
C SER A 36 -1.81 5.12 17.87
N LYS A 37 -2.61 4.44 17.05
CA LYS A 37 -3.45 3.31 17.47
C LYS A 37 -2.77 1.97 17.25
N ALA A 38 -1.52 1.97 16.78
CA ALA A 38 -0.78 0.75 16.50
C ALA A 38 -0.48 -0.05 17.77
N ASP A 39 -0.42 -1.37 17.64
CA ASP A 39 -0.10 -2.29 18.75
C ASP A 39 1.32 -2.06 19.26
N THR A 40 2.23 -1.75 18.35
CA THR A 40 3.64 -1.50 18.65
C THR A 40 4.03 -0.15 18.10
N VAL A 41 4.65 0.68 18.92
CA VAL A 41 5.21 1.96 18.48
C VAL A 41 6.73 1.94 18.71
N ILE A 42 7.47 2.47 17.73
CA ILE A 42 8.92 2.53 17.77
C ILE A 42 9.34 3.99 17.61
N GLN A 43 10.03 4.52 18.60
CA GLN A 43 10.68 5.81 18.47
C GLN A 43 12.01 5.62 17.75
N LEU A 44 12.14 6.22 16.57
CA LEU A 44 13.37 6.16 15.80
C LEU A 44 14.34 7.26 16.25
N GLY A 45 15.58 6.89 16.46
CA GLY A 45 16.65 7.81 16.77
C GLY A 45 16.42 8.67 18.00
N PRO A 46 16.09 8.08 19.17
CA PRO A 46 15.80 8.88 20.38
C PRO A 46 16.96 9.77 20.82
N LYS A 47 18.20 9.36 20.58
CA LYS A 47 19.37 10.15 20.90
C LYS A 47 19.60 11.26 19.87
N LEU A 48 19.43 10.94 18.60
CA LEU A 48 19.67 11.87 17.50
C LEU A 48 18.66 13.02 17.47
N THR A 49 17.35 12.70 17.55
CA THR A 49 16.29 13.72 17.39
C THR A 49 15.64 14.15 18.69
N ARG A 50 15.85 13.43 19.78
CA ARG A 50 15.24 13.70 21.10
C ARG A 50 13.72 13.76 21.07
N GLY A 51 13.11 13.04 20.12
CA GLY A 51 11.65 13.01 19.99
C GLY A 51 11.05 14.19 19.24
N LEU A 52 11.87 15.06 18.66
CA LEU A 52 11.40 16.30 18.00
C LEU A 52 11.13 16.16 16.51
N GLY A 53 11.35 14.99 15.95
CA GLY A 53 11.17 14.77 14.52
C GLY A 53 12.44 14.95 13.72
N ALA A 54 12.35 14.76 12.40
CA ALA A 54 13.50 14.83 11.49
C ALA A 54 13.71 16.22 10.87
N GLY A 55 12.84 17.18 11.15
CA GLY A 55 12.95 18.54 10.61
C GLY A 55 12.87 18.60 9.08
N ALA A 56 12.09 17.74 8.48
CA ALA A 56 11.94 17.61 7.03
C ALA A 56 13.26 17.27 6.30
N GLN A 57 14.21 16.65 7.00
CA GLN A 57 15.51 16.24 6.45
C GLN A 57 15.59 14.72 6.35
N PRO A 58 15.57 14.16 5.12
CA PRO A 58 15.65 12.70 4.94
C PRO A 58 16.90 12.07 5.55
N GLU A 59 18.05 12.75 5.50
CA GLU A 59 19.28 12.25 6.09
C GLU A 59 19.15 12.04 7.62
N VAL A 60 18.42 12.90 8.30
CA VAL A 60 18.12 12.73 9.73
C VAL A 60 17.22 11.52 9.95
N GLY A 61 16.19 11.36 9.13
CA GLY A 61 15.30 10.18 9.17
C GLY A 61 16.05 8.89 8.96
N LYS A 62 16.95 8.85 7.99
CA LYS A 62 17.80 7.69 7.71
C LYS A 62 18.69 7.32 8.91
N ARG A 63 19.40 8.30 9.44
CA ARG A 63 20.29 8.10 10.61
C ARG A 63 19.51 7.68 11.85
N ALA A 64 18.31 8.22 12.03
CA ALA A 64 17.44 7.85 13.14
C ALA A 64 17.03 6.37 13.05
N ALA A 65 16.67 5.91 11.85
CA ALA A 65 16.34 4.49 11.64
C ALA A 65 17.57 3.59 11.85
N GLU A 66 18.74 4.02 11.41
CA GLU A 66 19.98 3.28 11.63
C GLU A 66 20.31 3.16 13.12
N GLU A 67 20.12 4.22 13.90
CA GLU A 67 20.28 4.19 15.36
C GLU A 67 19.37 3.16 16.02
N SER A 68 18.15 3.02 15.52
CA SER A 68 17.13 2.12 16.08
C SER A 68 16.98 0.80 15.31
N ALA A 69 17.98 0.45 14.50
CA ALA A 69 17.91 -0.74 13.62
C ALA A 69 17.64 -2.03 14.39
N GLU A 70 18.26 -2.21 15.55
CA GLU A 70 18.04 -3.42 16.37
C GLU A 70 16.60 -3.51 16.88
N THR A 71 16.05 -2.40 17.36
CA THR A 71 14.65 -2.35 17.82
C THR A 71 13.68 -2.67 16.70
N VAL A 72 13.94 -2.12 15.51
CA VAL A 72 13.12 -2.40 14.31
C VAL A 72 13.23 -3.88 13.94
N SER A 73 14.44 -4.43 13.92
CA SER A 73 14.67 -5.83 13.60
C SER A 73 13.91 -6.76 14.54
N GLN A 74 13.96 -6.49 15.84
CA GLN A 74 13.24 -7.28 16.83
C GLN A 74 11.72 -7.24 16.64
N ALA A 75 11.19 -6.06 16.29
CA ALA A 75 9.75 -5.89 16.05
C ALA A 75 9.26 -6.64 14.79
N LEU A 76 10.12 -6.80 13.79
CA LEU A 76 9.78 -7.44 12.52
C LEU A 76 10.14 -8.92 12.47
N GLU A 77 10.89 -9.43 13.45
CA GLU A 77 11.36 -10.81 13.46
C GLU A 77 10.19 -11.80 13.40
N GLY A 78 10.36 -12.86 12.57
CA GLY A 78 9.35 -13.90 12.42
C GLY A 78 8.22 -13.56 11.45
N SER A 79 8.24 -12.38 10.83
CA SER A 79 7.22 -12.00 9.84
C SER A 79 7.50 -12.66 8.50
N ASP A 80 6.46 -13.20 7.87
CA ASP A 80 6.55 -13.76 6.52
C ASP A 80 6.42 -12.68 5.45
N MET A 81 5.61 -11.67 5.70
CA MET A 81 5.34 -10.57 4.79
C MET A 81 5.28 -9.26 5.57
N ILE A 82 5.94 -8.24 5.05
CA ILE A 82 5.98 -6.92 5.68
C ILE A 82 5.59 -5.86 4.65
N PHE A 83 4.55 -5.09 4.98
CA PHE A 83 4.19 -3.89 4.24
C PHE A 83 4.82 -2.68 4.91
N ILE A 84 5.51 -1.87 4.12
CA ILE A 84 6.08 -0.61 4.59
C ILE A 84 5.31 0.52 3.89
N THR A 85 4.59 1.30 4.68
CA THR A 85 3.80 2.42 4.15
C THR A 85 4.34 3.74 4.66
N ALA A 86 4.49 4.69 3.75
CA ALA A 86 5.04 6.01 4.06
C ALA A 86 4.59 7.05 3.03
N GLY A 87 4.47 8.29 3.50
CA GLY A 87 4.37 9.43 2.59
C GLY A 87 5.76 9.93 2.27
N MET A 88 6.17 9.88 1.02
CA MET A 88 7.48 10.34 0.59
C MET A 88 7.51 11.86 0.42
N GLY A 89 8.65 12.46 0.67
CA GLY A 89 8.88 13.90 0.57
C GLY A 89 9.20 14.58 1.89
N GLY A 90 8.82 13.98 3.01
CA GLY A 90 9.18 14.45 4.35
C GLY A 90 10.54 13.94 4.80
N GLY A 91 10.85 14.13 6.08
CA GLY A 91 12.13 13.68 6.63
C GLY A 91 12.14 12.23 7.04
N THR A 92 11.23 11.85 7.93
CA THR A 92 11.23 10.50 8.53
C THR A 92 10.86 9.42 7.52
N GLY A 93 9.72 9.56 6.85
CA GLY A 93 9.26 8.55 5.89
C GLY A 93 10.27 8.33 4.78
N THR A 94 10.74 9.41 4.18
CA THR A 94 11.67 9.37 3.05
C THR A 94 13.01 8.71 3.42
N GLY A 95 13.56 9.07 4.58
CA GLY A 95 14.88 8.57 4.99
C GLY A 95 14.83 7.22 5.68
N ALA A 96 13.84 6.99 6.53
CA ALA A 96 13.75 5.79 7.35
C ALA A 96 13.16 4.58 6.63
N ALA A 97 12.19 4.78 5.72
CA ALA A 97 11.55 3.65 5.04
C ALA A 97 12.54 2.74 4.30
N PRO A 98 13.51 3.26 3.56
CA PRO A 98 14.52 2.38 2.91
C PRO A 98 15.34 1.56 3.90
N VAL A 99 15.70 2.13 5.04
CA VAL A 99 16.45 1.42 6.09
C VAL A 99 15.60 0.29 6.68
N ILE A 100 14.35 0.56 6.98
CA ILE A 100 13.43 -0.44 7.52
C ILE A 100 13.18 -1.55 6.50
N ALA A 101 13.05 -1.19 5.23
CA ALA A 101 12.91 -2.16 4.14
C ALA A 101 14.12 -3.09 4.04
N GLN A 102 15.31 -2.55 4.14
CA GLN A 102 16.54 -3.35 4.14
C GLN A 102 16.54 -4.36 5.28
N ILE A 103 16.15 -3.93 6.47
CA ILE A 103 16.05 -4.80 7.65
C ILE A 103 15.05 -5.92 7.38
N ALA A 104 13.88 -5.59 6.84
CA ALA A 104 12.84 -6.57 6.51
C ALA A 104 13.35 -7.63 5.53
N LYS A 105 14.03 -7.19 4.47
CA LYS A 105 14.61 -8.10 3.47
C LYS A 105 15.67 -9.01 4.10
N GLU A 106 16.53 -8.49 4.95
CA GLU A 106 17.57 -9.26 5.63
C GLU A 106 16.98 -10.33 6.55
N LEU A 107 15.80 -10.09 7.10
CA LEU A 107 15.07 -11.06 7.91
C LEU A 107 14.38 -12.15 7.06
N GLY A 108 14.42 -12.05 5.75
CA GLY A 108 13.83 -13.02 4.84
C GLY A 108 12.34 -12.82 4.56
N ALA A 109 11.76 -11.71 4.99
CA ALA A 109 10.35 -11.43 4.75
C ALA A 109 10.11 -10.92 3.33
N LEU A 110 8.97 -11.29 2.75
CA LEU A 110 8.49 -10.65 1.51
C LEU A 110 8.18 -9.20 1.85
N THR A 111 8.91 -8.26 1.25
CA THR A 111 8.85 -6.84 1.60
C THR A 111 8.18 -6.04 0.49
N VAL A 112 7.07 -5.40 0.82
CA VAL A 112 6.27 -4.59 -0.11
C VAL A 112 6.22 -3.17 0.38
N GLY A 113 6.66 -2.24 -0.45
CA GLY A 113 6.51 -0.80 -0.18
C GLY A 113 5.22 -0.29 -0.80
N VAL A 114 4.46 0.49 -0.04
CA VAL A 114 3.25 1.18 -0.53
C VAL A 114 3.38 2.63 -0.10
N VAL A 115 3.75 3.49 -1.03
CA VAL A 115 4.12 4.87 -0.72
C VAL A 115 3.40 5.87 -1.61
N THR A 116 3.29 7.11 -1.13
CA THR A 116 2.73 8.22 -1.90
C THR A 116 3.81 9.20 -2.31
N ARG A 117 3.65 9.78 -3.52
CA ARG A 117 4.37 10.99 -3.93
C ARG A 117 3.58 12.20 -3.46
N PRO A 118 4.24 13.29 -3.04
CA PRO A 118 3.54 14.46 -2.55
C PRO A 118 2.75 15.15 -3.67
N PHE A 119 1.75 15.95 -3.27
CA PHE A 119 1.07 16.85 -4.20
C PHE A 119 2.06 17.89 -4.74
N GLY A 120 1.84 18.33 -5.98
CA GLY A 120 2.70 19.36 -6.60
C GLY A 120 2.74 20.67 -5.81
N PHE A 121 1.63 21.03 -5.13
CA PHE A 121 1.59 22.24 -4.31
C PHE A 121 2.45 22.17 -3.04
N GLU A 122 2.92 20.99 -2.65
CA GLU A 122 3.81 20.85 -1.50
C GLU A 122 5.24 21.32 -1.81
N GLY A 123 5.55 21.56 -3.06
CA GLY A 123 6.78 22.20 -3.48
C GLY A 123 7.79 21.25 -4.12
N SER A 124 8.73 21.84 -4.87
CA SER A 124 9.75 21.09 -5.62
C SER A 124 10.74 20.36 -4.70
N LYS A 125 11.02 20.90 -3.52
CA LYS A 125 11.95 20.28 -2.57
C LYS A 125 11.39 18.96 -2.06
N ARG A 126 10.09 18.93 -1.72
CA ARG A 126 9.44 17.69 -1.30
C ARG A 126 9.38 16.66 -2.43
N SER A 127 9.12 17.10 -3.65
CA SER A 127 9.12 16.23 -4.82
C SER A 127 10.51 15.64 -5.09
N TYR A 128 11.55 16.42 -4.93
CA TYR A 128 12.94 15.98 -5.08
C TYR A 128 13.29 14.92 -4.02
N PHE A 129 12.98 15.19 -2.77
CA PHE A 129 13.23 14.23 -1.67
C PHE A 129 12.44 12.94 -1.87
N ALA A 130 11.19 13.05 -2.34
CA ALA A 130 10.37 11.89 -2.63
C ALA A 130 11.00 11.01 -3.71
N THR A 131 11.51 11.60 -4.77
CA THR A 131 12.18 10.86 -5.85
C THR A 131 13.41 10.12 -5.33
N GLU A 132 14.25 10.77 -4.54
CA GLU A 132 15.43 10.13 -3.96
C GLU A 132 15.05 8.99 -3.00
N GLY A 133 14.05 9.22 -2.14
CA GLY A 133 13.57 8.21 -1.19
C GLY A 133 12.97 7.00 -1.87
N ILE A 134 12.22 7.22 -2.94
CA ILE A 134 11.63 6.15 -3.74
C ILE A 134 12.71 5.30 -4.41
N GLU A 135 13.76 5.92 -4.96
CA GLU A 135 14.88 5.19 -5.56
C GLU A 135 15.59 4.31 -4.52
N ALA A 136 15.84 4.86 -3.33
CA ALA A 136 16.45 4.10 -2.25
C ALA A 136 15.54 2.96 -1.75
N LEU A 137 14.25 3.21 -1.68
CA LEU A 137 13.27 2.19 -1.26
C LEU A 137 13.16 1.08 -2.31
N ARG A 138 13.12 1.45 -3.59
CA ARG A 138 13.03 0.48 -4.71
C ARG A 138 14.14 -0.55 -4.64
N ALA A 139 15.34 -0.15 -4.24
CA ALA A 139 16.49 -1.04 -4.11
C ALA A 139 16.35 -2.04 -2.95
N ASN A 140 15.43 -1.80 -2.02
CA ASN A 140 15.32 -2.56 -0.78
C ASN A 140 13.99 -3.28 -0.58
N VAL A 141 13.13 -3.30 -1.59
CA VAL A 141 11.83 -4.01 -1.53
C VAL A 141 11.72 -5.03 -2.65
N ASP A 142 10.82 -5.99 -2.47
CA ASP A 142 10.45 -6.93 -3.52
C ASP A 142 9.53 -6.28 -4.54
N THR A 143 8.55 -5.55 -4.06
CA THR A 143 7.55 -4.85 -4.88
C THR A 143 7.31 -3.46 -4.31
N LEU A 144 7.21 -2.48 -5.18
CA LEU A 144 6.96 -1.10 -4.81
C LEU A 144 5.72 -0.58 -5.52
N LEU A 145 4.71 -0.22 -4.72
CA LEU A 145 3.51 0.46 -5.18
C LEU A 145 3.67 1.95 -4.90
N ILE A 146 3.66 2.75 -5.96
CA ILE A 146 3.79 4.20 -5.86
C ILE A 146 2.45 4.83 -6.24
N ILE A 147 1.91 5.65 -5.35
CA ILE A 147 0.66 6.36 -5.55
C ILE A 147 0.98 7.85 -5.62
N SER A 148 0.71 8.46 -6.77
CA SER A 148 0.87 9.90 -6.91
C SER A 148 -0.33 10.62 -6.32
N ASN A 149 -0.10 11.49 -5.32
CA ASN A 149 -1.18 12.27 -4.75
C ASN A 149 -1.82 13.20 -5.79
N ASN A 150 -1.07 13.65 -6.80
CA ASN A 150 -1.65 14.44 -7.90
C ASN A 150 -2.74 13.66 -8.65
N ASN A 151 -2.59 12.34 -8.79
CA ASN A 151 -3.60 11.52 -9.44
C ASN A 151 -4.89 11.42 -8.60
N LEU A 152 -4.79 11.60 -7.28
CA LEU A 152 -5.98 11.66 -6.42
C LEU A 152 -6.83 12.89 -6.72
N LEU A 153 -6.24 13.97 -7.22
CA LEU A 153 -6.99 15.18 -7.59
C LEU A 153 -7.97 14.93 -8.73
N GLU A 154 -7.77 13.86 -9.51
CA GLU A 154 -8.68 13.48 -10.60
C GLU A 154 -9.91 12.75 -10.09
N ILE A 155 -9.85 12.13 -8.92
CA ILE A 155 -10.95 11.36 -8.33
C ILE A 155 -11.71 12.11 -7.24
N VAL A 156 -11.20 13.24 -6.77
CA VAL A 156 -11.87 14.09 -5.78
C VAL A 156 -12.53 15.28 -6.47
N ASP A 157 -13.62 15.79 -5.88
CA ASP A 157 -14.29 16.98 -6.37
C ASP A 157 -13.37 18.21 -6.20
N LYS A 158 -13.46 19.16 -7.15
CA LYS A 158 -12.72 20.42 -7.10
C LYS A 158 -12.99 21.23 -5.83
N LYS A 159 -14.11 21.01 -5.20
CA LYS A 159 -14.51 21.68 -3.97
C LYS A 159 -14.05 20.93 -2.71
N THR A 160 -13.36 19.80 -2.86
CA THR A 160 -12.92 18.99 -1.73
C THR A 160 -11.92 19.77 -0.87
N PRO A 161 -12.19 19.91 0.44
CA PRO A 161 -11.23 20.55 1.35
C PRO A 161 -9.88 19.83 1.38
N LEU A 162 -8.81 20.57 1.64
CA LEU A 162 -7.45 20.03 1.71
C LEU A 162 -7.35 18.85 2.69
N THR A 163 -7.99 18.96 3.85
CA THR A 163 -7.96 17.89 4.85
C THR A 163 -8.59 16.60 4.35
N GLU A 164 -9.63 16.68 3.54
CA GLU A 164 -10.26 15.50 2.95
C GLU A 164 -9.41 14.91 1.83
N ALA A 165 -8.73 15.74 1.04
CA ALA A 165 -7.82 15.26 0.01
C ALA A 165 -6.64 14.49 0.63
N LEU A 166 -6.07 14.99 1.72
CA LEU A 166 -5.01 14.31 2.46
C LEU A 166 -5.51 13.00 3.10
N ARG A 167 -6.74 13.01 3.61
CA ARG A 167 -7.38 11.80 4.14
C ARG A 167 -7.58 10.75 3.04
N GLU A 168 -7.91 11.17 1.83
CA GLU A 168 -8.05 10.26 0.69
C GLU A 168 -6.72 9.62 0.32
N ALA A 169 -5.60 10.34 0.42
CA ALA A 169 -4.28 9.77 0.23
C ALA A 169 -4.00 8.64 1.24
N ASP A 170 -4.32 8.86 2.52
CA ASP A 170 -4.19 7.84 3.56
C ASP A 170 -5.12 6.65 3.29
N ASN A 171 -6.32 6.92 2.80
CA ASN A 171 -7.29 5.88 2.48
C ASN A 171 -6.83 5.00 1.32
N VAL A 172 -6.18 5.56 0.31
CA VAL A 172 -5.62 4.80 -0.82
C VAL A 172 -4.48 3.90 -0.34
N LEU A 173 -3.61 4.39 0.55
CA LEU A 173 -2.58 3.55 1.16
C LEU A 173 -3.20 2.35 1.88
N ARG A 174 -4.26 2.59 2.64
CA ARG A 174 -5.01 1.53 3.31
C ARG A 174 -5.57 0.51 2.32
N GLN A 175 -6.22 0.99 1.26
CA GLN A 175 -6.81 0.10 0.26
C GLN A 175 -5.77 -0.76 -0.44
N GLY A 176 -4.58 -0.21 -0.67
CA GLY A 176 -3.47 -0.96 -1.26
C GLY A 176 -3.01 -2.12 -0.38
N VAL A 177 -2.84 -1.87 0.90
CA VAL A 177 -2.47 -2.92 1.85
C VAL A 177 -3.61 -3.93 2.03
N GLN A 178 -4.84 -3.44 2.24
CA GLN A 178 -6.00 -4.29 2.48
C GLN A 178 -6.31 -5.19 1.29
N GLY A 179 -6.18 -4.67 0.06
CA GLY A 179 -6.45 -5.44 -1.15
C GLY A 179 -5.58 -6.69 -1.27
N VAL A 180 -4.37 -6.66 -0.74
CA VAL A 180 -3.48 -7.82 -0.75
C VAL A 180 -3.69 -8.68 0.51
N THR A 181 -3.78 -8.06 1.68
CA THR A 181 -3.90 -8.81 2.94
C THR A 181 -5.22 -9.58 3.05
N ASP A 182 -6.31 -9.03 2.55
CA ASP A 182 -7.62 -9.71 2.60
C ASP A 182 -7.61 -11.05 1.86
N LEU A 183 -6.81 -11.17 0.80
CA LEU A 183 -6.69 -12.43 0.06
C LEU A 183 -6.12 -13.55 0.92
N ILE A 184 -5.30 -13.21 1.90
CA ILE A 184 -4.62 -14.16 2.78
C ILE A 184 -5.40 -14.35 4.09
N THR A 185 -5.91 -13.25 4.65
CA THR A 185 -6.48 -13.24 6.01
C THR A 185 -7.99 -13.41 6.05
N ASN A 186 -8.71 -13.02 4.99
CA ASN A 186 -10.17 -13.10 4.90
C ASN A 186 -10.58 -13.84 3.63
N PRO A 187 -10.23 -15.13 3.49
CA PRO A 187 -10.47 -15.87 2.26
C PRO A 187 -11.97 -16.01 1.97
N GLY A 188 -12.31 -15.97 0.69
CA GLY A 188 -13.65 -16.20 0.17
C GLY A 188 -13.78 -17.57 -0.50
N MET A 189 -14.49 -17.64 -1.62
CA MET A 189 -14.69 -18.87 -2.37
C MET A 189 -13.42 -19.35 -3.08
N ILE A 190 -12.61 -18.43 -3.56
CA ILE A 190 -11.34 -18.72 -4.23
C ILE A 190 -10.24 -18.15 -3.35
N ASN A 191 -9.35 -19.03 -2.89
CA ASN A 191 -8.34 -18.68 -1.91
C ASN A 191 -6.95 -18.70 -2.52
N LEU A 192 -6.15 -17.70 -2.15
CA LEU A 192 -4.72 -17.68 -2.45
C LEU A 192 -3.97 -17.91 -1.15
N ASP A 193 -2.93 -18.72 -1.20
CA ASP A 193 -2.04 -18.87 -0.08
C ASP A 193 -0.89 -17.86 -0.18
N PHE A 194 -0.06 -17.80 0.85
CA PHE A 194 1.08 -16.89 0.87
C PHE A 194 2.06 -17.18 -0.28
N ALA A 195 2.24 -18.45 -0.63
CA ALA A 195 3.14 -18.83 -1.71
C ALA A 195 2.72 -18.25 -3.06
N ASP A 196 1.42 -18.19 -3.32
CA ASP A 196 0.88 -17.60 -4.54
C ASP A 196 1.16 -16.10 -4.61
N VAL A 197 0.93 -15.38 -3.51
CA VAL A 197 1.20 -13.94 -3.42
C VAL A 197 2.71 -13.69 -3.59
N LYS A 198 3.54 -14.50 -2.97
CA LYS A 198 4.99 -14.40 -3.08
C LYS A 198 5.46 -14.55 -4.53
N THR A 199 4.88 -15.50 -5.28
CA THR A 199 5.21 -15.71 -6.69
C THR A 199 4.97 -14.47 -7.53
N VAL A 200 3.89 -13.74 -7.25
CA VAL A 200 3.55 -12.52 -8.00
C VAL A 200 4.43 -11.34 -7.60
N MET A 201 4.85 -11.26 -6.35
CA MET A 201 5.44 -10.05 -5.78
C MET A 201 6.94 -10.11 -5.47
N GLU A 202 7.54 -11.30 -5.34
CA GLU A 202 8.96 -11.42 -4.99
C GLU A 202 9.87 -10.91 -6.10
N ASN A 203 10.72 -9.92 -5.76
CA ASN A 203 11.72 -9.33 -6.67
C ASN A 203 11.13 -8.82 -8.00
N LYS A 204 9.96 -8.21 -7.96
CA LYS A 204 9.26 -7.72 -9.17
C LYS A 204 9.48 -6.24 -9.45
N GLY A 205 9.94 -5.46 -8.48
CA GLY A 205 10.12 -4.02 -8.66
C GLY A 205 8.80 -3.26 -8.62
N ASP A 206 8.66 -2.27 -9.51
CA ASP A 206 7.47 -1.43 -9.52
C ASP A 206 6.22 -2.23 -9.90
N ALA A 207 5.13 -1.93 -9.19
CA ALA A 207 3.81 -2.49 -9.47
C ALA A 207 2.79 -1.38 -9.65
N LEU A 208 1.74 -1.69 -10.39
CA LEU A 208 0.59 -0.81 -10.59
C LEU A 208 -0.56 -1.33 -9.75
N MET A 209 -1.31 -0.41 -9.14
CA MET A 209 -2.49 -0.77 -8.36
C MET A 209 -3.70 0.04 -8.83
N GLY A 210 -4.79 -0.63 -9.07
CA GLY A 210 -6.07 0.00 -9.37
C GLY A 210 -7.15 -0.55 -8.47
N ILE A 211 -8.12 0.30 -8.13
CA ILE A 211 -9.23 -0.03 -7.25
C ILE A 211 -10.52 0.44 -7.90
N GLY A 212 -11.55 -0.42 -7.88
CA GLY A 212 -12.87 -0.09 -8.36
C GLY A 212 -13.94 -0.59 -7.41
N VAL A 213 -15.01 0.18 -7.28
CA VAL A 213 -16.15 -0.12 -6.41
C VAL A 213 -17.42 0.11 -7.20
N ALA A 214 -18.37 -0.79 -7.10
CA ALA A 214 -19.67 -0.66 -7.76
C ALA A 214 -20.77 -1.43 -7.04
N THR A 215 -21.99 -1.08 -7.37
CA THR A 215 -23.22 -1.73 -6.90
C THR A 215 -24.13 -2.02 -8.08
N GLY A 216 -25.14 -2.83 -7.90
CA GLY A 216 -26.14 -3.14 -8.93
C GLY A 216 -25.87 -4.44 -9.66
N GLU A 217 -26.64 -4.70 -10.72
CA GLU A 217 -26.58 -5.97 -11.45
C GLU A 217 -25.24 -6.21 -12.16
N GLU A 218 -24.63 -5.16 -12.70
CA GLU A 218 -23.35 -5.24 -13.40
C GLU A 218 -22.19 -4.76 -12.56
N ARG A 219 -22.32 -4.88 -11.24
CA ARG A 219 -21.35 -4.35 -10.27
C ARG A 219 -19.92 -4.84 -10.49
N VAL A 220 -19.73 -6.13 -10.81
CA VAL A 220 -18.39 -6.68 -10.98
C VAL A 220 -17.75 -6.16 -12.26
N ILE A 221 -18.50 -6.04 -13.34
CA ILE A 221 -18.00 -5.53 -14.61
C ILE A 221 -17.60 -4.07 -14.46
N GLU A 222 -18.46 -3.28 -13.82
CA GLU A 222 -18.20 -1.86 -13.56
C GLU A 222 -17.02 -1.65 -12.61
N ALA A 223 -16.98 -2.40 -11.50
CA ALA A 223 -15.87 -2.30 -10.53
C ALA A 223 -14.54 -2.71 -11.15
N THR A 224 -14.51 -3.78 -11.93
CA THR A 224 -13.29 -4.25 -12.58
C THR A 224 -12.78 -3.25 -13.60
N ARG A 225 -13.67 -2.67 -14.41
CA ARG A 225 -13.30 -1.63 -15.36
C ARG A 225 -12.75 -0.39 -14.65
N LYS A 226 -13.38 0.03 -13.56
CA LYS A 226 -12.88 1.15 -12.75
C LYS A 226 -11.49 0.85 -12.20
N ALA A 227 -11.21 -0.39 -11.80
CA ALA A 227 -9.90 -0.78 -11.29
C ALA A 227 -8.82 -0.71 -12.38
N ILE A 228 -9.06 -1.29 -13.55
CA ILE A 228 -8.05 -1.34 -14.63
C ILE A 228 -7.85 -0.01 -15.35
N TYR A 229 -8.79 0.93 -15.23
CA TYR A 229 -8.70 2.27 -15.78
C TYR A 229 -8.62 3.35 -14.70
N SER A 230 -8.25 2.95 -13.48
CA SER A 230 -8.16 3.88 -12.35
C SER A 230 -7.15 4.99 -12.61
N PRO A 231 -7.45 6.25 -12.24
CA PRO A 231 -6.47 7.35 -12.28
C PRO A 231 -5.23 7.09 -11.42
N LEU A 232 -5.29 6.15 -10.49
CA LEU A 232 -4.14 5.74 -9.66
C LEU A 232 -3.07 5.01 -10.48
N LEU A 233 -3.45 4.41 -11.61
CA LEU A 233 -2.52 3.76 -12.51
C LEU A 233 -1.81 4.83 -13.35
N GLU A 234 -0.49 4.83 -13.35
CA GLU A 234 0.30 5.75 -14.18
C GLU A 234 0.31 5.33 -15.64
N THR A 235 0.05 4.05 -15.90
CA THR A 235 -0.03 3.47 -17.24
C THR A 235 -1.07 2.35 -17.24
N THR A 236 -1.29 1.72 -18.39
CA THR A 236 -2.22 0.60 -18.49
C THR A 236 -1.56 -0.70 -18.00
N ILE A 237 -2.38 -1.70 -17.70
CA ILE A 237 -1.88 -3.03 -17.31
C ILE A 237 -1.53 -3.90 -18.52
N GLU A 238 -1.65 -3.36 -19.74
CA GLU A 238 -1.30 -4.09 -20.95
C GLU A 238 0.15 -4.55 -20.93
N GLY A 239 0.35 -5.83 -21.19
CA GLY A 239 1.67 -6.43 -21.18
C GLY A 239 2.19 -6.83 -19.80
N ALA A 240 1.40 -6.69 -18.74
CA ALA A 240 1.79 -7.15 -17.41
C ALA A 240 2.07 -8.65 -17.42
N GLU A 241 3.14 -9.06 -16.75
CA GLU A 241 3.47 -10.48 -16.61
C GLU A 241 2.56 -11.17 -15.60
N ASN A 242 2.29 -10.49 -14.49
CA ASN A 242 1.48 -11.03 -13.40
C ASN A 242 0.43 -10.02 -12.97
N VAL A 243 -0.75 -10.50 -12.62
CA VAL A 243 -1.80 -9.70 -12.02
C VAL A 243 -2.37 -10.44 -10.82
N LEU A 244 -2.35 -9.78 -9.68
CA LEU A 244 -3.06 -10.23 -8.49
C LEU A 244 -4.41 -9.53 -8.49
N LEU A 245 -5.47 -10.29 -8.56
CA LEU A 245 -6.84 -9.78 -8.65
C LEU A 245 -7.62 -10.21 -7.42
N ASN A 246 -8.08 -9.23 -6.65
CA ASN A 246 -8.93 -9.45 -5.49
C ASN A 246 -10.33 -8.93 -5.78
N VAL A 247 -11.32 -9.81 -5.65
CA VAL A 247 -12.73 -9.45 -5.71
C VAL A 247 -13.34 -9.62 -4.33
N THR A 248 -13.70 -8.53 -3.69
CA THR A 248 -14.31 -8.53 -2.35
C THR A 248 -15.79 -8.18 -2.46
N GLY A 249 -16.63 -9.02 -1.91
CA GLY A 249 -18.06 -8.80 -1.91
C GLY A 249 -18.71 -9.26 -0.60
N GLY A 250 -20.01 -9.08 -0.49
CA GLY A 250 -20.78 -9.60 0.61
C GLY A 250 -21.08 -11.09 0.43
N MET A 251 -21.95 -11.62 1.28
CA MET A 251 -22.28 -13.04 1.27
C MET A 251 -23.00 -13.49 -0.02
N ASP A 252 -23.51 -12.54 -0.79
CA ASP A 252 -24.24 -12.80 -2.05
C ASP A 252 -23.33 -12.83 -3.29
N MET A 253 -22.02 -12.64 -3.14
CA MET A 253 -21.09 -12.67 -4.26
C MET A 253 -21.10 -14.03 -4.94
N SER A 254 -21.24 -14.05 -6.26
CA SER A 254 -21.30 -15.28 -7.04
C SER A 254 -19.95 -15.66 -7.66
N LEU A 255 -19.79 -16.95 -7.96
CA LEU A 255 -18.63 -17.45 -8.66
C LEU A 255 -18.50 -16.85 -10.06
N ILE A 256 -19.63 -16.63 -10.75
CA ILE A 256 -19.66 -16.04 -12.08
C ILE A 256 -19.12 -14.61 -12.05
N GLU A 257 -19.40 -13.86 -10.99
CA GLU A 257 -18.86 -12.51 -10.83
C GLU A 257 -17.33 -12.53 -10.76
N ALA A 258 -16.76 -13.46 -10.00
CA ALA A 258 -15.31 -13.61 -9.94
C ALA A 258 -14.70 -13.98 -11.29
N GLN A 259 -15.36 -14.86 -12.03
CA GLN A 259 -14.95 -15.28 -13.38
C GLN A 259 -15.00 -14.10 -14.36
N ASP A 260 -16.06 -13.29 -14.33
CA ASP A 260 -16.18 -12.12 -15.20
C ASP A 260 -15.07 -11.09 -14.94
N ALA A 261 -14.72 -10.86 -13.67
CA ALA A 261 -13.62 -9.99 -13.33
C ALA A 261 -12.30 -10.48 -13.95
N SER A 262 -12.02 -11.77 -13.83
CA SER A 262 -10.82 -12.38 -14.38
C SER A 262 -10.74 -12.21 -15.91
N GLU A 263 -11.86 -12.45 -16.61
CA GLU A 263 -11.91 -12.30 -18.08
C GLU A 263 -11.63 -10.87 -18.53
N ILE A 264 -12.18 -9.88 -17.82
CA ILE A 264 -11.95 -8.46 -18.15
C ILE A 264 -10.47 -8.11 -17.98
N VAL A 265 -9.84 -8.60 -16.93
CA VAL A 265 -8.41 -8.36 -16.69
C VAL A 265 -7.55 -9.03 -17.76
N ILE A 266 -7.86 -10.26 -18.16
CA ILE A 266 -7.14 -10.97 -19.22
C ILE A 266 -7.23 -10.18 -20.53
N GLN A 267 -8.39 -9.68 -20.88
CA GLN A 267 -8.56 -8.89 -22.11
C GLN A 267 -7.73 -7.60 -22.07
N ALA A 268 -7.60 -6.97 -20.90
CA ALA A 268 -6.85 -5.74 -20.75
C ALA A 268 -5.33 -5.96 -20.69
N ALA A 269 -4.88 -7.00 -20.01
CA ALA A 269 -3.44 -7.28 -19.81
C ALA A 269 -2.83 -8.07 -20.99
N GLY A 270 -3.61 -8.94 -21.63
CA GLY A 270 -3.15 -9.83 -22.68
C GLY A 270 -3.25 -11.30 -22.25
N ASN A 271 -3.29 -12.19 -23.23
CA ASN A 271 -3.52 -13.62 -22.97
C ASN A 271 -2.37 -14.31 -22.24
N ASP A 272 -1.18 -13.73 -22.28
CA ASP A 272 0.00 -14.32 -21.65
C ASP A 272 0.14 -13.96 -20.17
N VAL A 273 -0.78 -13.17 -19.63
CA VAL A 273 -0.74 -12.74 -18.25
C VAL A 273 -0.97 -13.91 -17.29
N ASN A 274 -0.16 -13.97 -16.23
CA ASN A 274 -0.39 -14.90 -15.13
C ASN A 274 -1.32 -14.22 -14.11
N ILE A 275 -2.56 -14.69 -14.03
CA ILE A 275 -3.54 -14.14 -13.08
C ILE A 275 -3.63 -15.02 -11.84
N MET A 276 -3.46 -14.38 -10.70
CA MET A 276 -3.76 -14.96 -9.40
C MET A 276 -5.07 -14.33 -8.92
N LEU A 277 -6.15 -15.07 -9.05
CA LEU A 277 -7.48 -14.62 -8.63
C LEU A 277 -7.79 -15.13 -7.23
N GLY A 278 -8.15 -14.21 -6.36
CA GLY A 278 -8.66 -14.53 -5.05
C GLY A 278 -9.94 -13.75 -4.78
N THR A 279 -10.75 -14.26 -3.88
CA THR A 279 -11.96 -13.60 -3.42
C THR A 279 -11.89 -13.42 -1.92
N ALA A 280 -12.55 -12.37 -1.44
CA ALA A 280 -12.69 -12.10 -0.01
C ALA A 280 -14.15 -11.79 0.29
N ILE A 281 -14.62 -12.19 1.46
CA ILE A 281 -15.98 -11.92 1.91
C ILE A 281 -15.92 -10.91 3.05
N ASP A 282 -16.64 -9.80 2.88
CA ASP A 282 -16.85 -8.81 3.93
C ASP A 282 -18.36 -8.76 4.21
N PRO A 283 -18.82 -9.29 5.35
CA PRO A 283 -20.26 -9.33 5.66
C PRO A 283 -20.90 -7.95 5.79
N ASN A 284 -20.10 -6.90 5.96
CA ASN A 284 -20.60 -5.53 6.06
C ASN A 284 -20.95 -4.95 4.69
N LEU A 285 -20.42 -5.52 3.62
CA LEU A 285 -20.81 -5.15 2.26
C LEU A 285 -22.13 -5.83 1.94
N LYS A 286 -23.11 -5.04 1.54
CA LYS A 286 -24.45 -5.56 1.17
C LYS A 286 -24.49 -5.86 -0.31
N ASP A 287 -24.60 -4.82 -1.13
CA ASP A 287 -24.66 -4.92 -2.58
C ASP A 287 -23.35 -4.51 -3.25
N GLU A 288 -22.45 -3.88 -2.48
CA GLU A 288 -21.19 -3.36 -2.98
C GLU A 288 -20.20 -4.48 -3.29
N ILE A 289 -19.50 -4.33 -4.42
CA ILE A 289 -18.35 -5.17 -4.75
C ILE A 289 -17.13 -4.26 -4.92
N ARG A 290 -15.99 -4.72 -4.43
CA ARG A 290 -14.71 -4.02 -4.57
C ARG A 290 -13.74 -4.90 -5.34
N VAL A 291 -13.06 -4.30 -6.30
CA VAL A 291 -12.04 -4.99 -7.09
C VAL A 291 -10.73 -4.27 -6.91
N THR A 292 -9.70 -5.02 -6.53
CA THR A 292 -8.34 -4.51 -6.43
C THR A 292 -7.45 -5.28 -7.39
N VAL A 293 -6.70 -4.56 -8.20
CA VAL A 293 -5.78 -5.12 -9.18
C VAL A 293 -4.38 -4.66 -8.83
N VAL A 294 -3.45 -5.61 -8.70
CA VAL A 294 -2.01 -5.32 -8.56
C VAL A 294 -1.30 -6.00 -9.72
N ALA A 295 -0.69 -5.20 -10.60
CA ALA A 295 0.00 -5.70 -11.78
C ALA A 295 1.51 -5.55 -11.61
N THR A 296 2.25 -6.61 -11.86
CA THR A 296 3.71 -6.65 -11.81
C THR A 296 4.31 -7.09 -13.13
N GLY A 297 5.58 -6.77 -13.37
CA GLY A 297 6.22 -7.08 -14.64
C GLY A 297 5.69 -6.23 -15.77
N VAL A 298 5.35 -4.99 -15.50
CA VAL A 298 4.90 -4.03 -16.50
C VAL A 298 6.12 -3.31 -17.06
N ALA A 299 6.23 -3.25 -18.36
CA ALA A 299 7.36 -2.63 -19.03
C ALA A 299 7.35 -1.10 -18.91
#